data_e1abd90376fc764eca39f74c6a7918a7
#
_entry.id   e1abd90376fc764eca39f74c6a7918a7
#
_cell.length_a   1.000
_cell.length_b   1.000
_cell.length_c   1.000
_cell.angle_alpha   90.00
_cell.angle_beta   90.00
_cell.angle_gamma   90.00
#
_symmetry.space_group_name_H-M   'P 1'
#
loop_
_entity.id
_entity.type
_entity.pdbx_description
1 polymer ?
#
loop_
_entity_poly.entity_id
_entity_poly.type
_entity_poly.pdbx_seq_one_letter_code
_entity_poly.pdbx_strand_id
1 'polypeptide(L)'
;MLILLITGVFVTNILGRRLVALWEKLLNKIPGFRNIYNVLKKLSDTVLNSSTESFRKAFLIQYPNKGIWVIAFQSGDYQGEAKSIIGEELINLFVPTTPNPTSGFFVLIPKKDAFELDISVEDAFKLVISAGVVTPNSVKIKGKKKK
;
A
#
# COMPACT_ATOMS: atom_id res chain seq x y z
N MET A 1 34.01 -14.79 21.92
CA MET A 1 32.65 -14.25 21.72
C MET A 1 32.35 -13.83 20.29
N LEU A 2 33.25 -13.12 19.61
CA LEU A 2 33.04 -12.67 18.22
C LEU A 2 32.89 -13.84 17.21
N ILE A 3 33.68 -14.91 17.38
CA ILE A 3 33.63 -16.10 16.51
C ILE A 3 32.27 -16.83 16.61
N LEU A 4 31.69 -16.91 17.80
CA LEU A 4 30.35 -17.49 17.99
C LEU A 4 29.24 -16.69 17.33
N LEU A 5 29.35 -15.37 17.35
CA LEU A 5 28.40 -14.47 16.67
C LEU A 5 28.48 -14.61 15.14
N ILE A 6 29.69 -14.63 14.59
CA ILE A 6 29.93 -14.81 13.14
C ILE A 6 29.45 -16.20 12.70
N THR A 7 29.75 -17.26 13.46
CA THR A 7 29.27 -18.62 13.14
C THR A 7 27.76 -18.72 13.24
N GLY A 8 27.14 -18.08 14.25
CA GLY A 8 25.69 -18.03 14.39
C GLY A 8 24.98 -17.36 13.22
N VAL A 9 25.49 -16.21 12.75
CA VAL A 9 24.93 -15.49 11.58
C VAL A 9 25.12 -16.30 10.29
N PHE A 10 26.26 -16.97 10.12
CA PHE A 10 26.51 -17.80 8.93
C PHE A 10 25.62 -19.05 8.92
N VAL A 11 25.50 -19.73 10.04
CA VAL A 11 24.67 -20.96 10.17
C VAL A 11 23.18 -20.63 10.02
N THR A 12 22.69 -19.53 10.62
CA THR A 12 21.29 -19.10 10.47
C THR A 12 20.98 -18.68 9.04
N ASN A 13 21.90 -18.05 8.33
CA ASN A 13 21.66 -17.57 6.97
C ASN A 13 21.68 -18.72 5.94
N ILE A 14 22.59 -19.68 6.06
CA ILE A 14 22.71 -20.84 5.14
C ILE A 14 21.66 -21.91 5.47
N LEU A 15 21.46 -22.22 6.74
CA LEU A 15 20.43 -23.19 7.18
C LEU A 15 19.03 -22.64 6.93
N GLY A 16 18.79 -21.36 7.20
CA GLY A 16 17.53 -20.70 6.94
C GLY A 16 17.14 -20.74 5.48
N ARG A 17 18.07 -20.43 4.57
CA ARG A 17 17.83 -20.53 3.13
C ARG A 17 17.56 -21.96 2.65
N ARG A 18 18.25 -22.96 3.20
CA ARG A 18 18.01 -24.38 2.85
C ARG A 18 16.68 -24.89 3.43
N LEU A 19 16.30 -24.47 4.64
CA LEU A 19 15.02 -24.79 5.24
C LEU A 19 13.85 -24.17 4.43
N VAL A 20 13.98 -22.91 4.04
CA VAL A 20 12.97 -22.26 3.20
C VAL A 20 12.86 -22.95 1.83
N ALA A 21 13.99 -23.31 1.20
CA ALA A 21 13.98 -24.02 -0.09
C ALA A 21 13.39 -25.45 0.02
N LEU A 22 13.63 -26.15 1.13
CA LEU A 22 13.00 -27.44 1.42
C LEU A 22 11.50 -27.30 1.65
N TRP A 23 11.08 -26.29 2.39
CA TRP A 23 9.68 -25.97 2.65
C TRP A 23 8.94 -25.61 1.36
N GLU A 24 9.55 -24.79 0.50
CA GLU A 24 9.01 -24.47 -0.83
C GLU A 24 8.85 -25.72 -1.71
N LYS A 25 9.80 -26.67 -1.66
CA LYS A 25 9.68 -27.95 -2.38
C LYS A 25 8.55 -28.83 -1.84
N LEU A 26 8.32 -28.83 -0.53
CA LEU A 26 7.21 -29.58 0.08
C LEU A 26 5.85 -28.96 -0.26
N LEU A 27 5.73 -27.65 -0.16
CA LEU A 27 4.48 -26.93 -0.48
C LEU A 27 4.11 -27.04 -1.96
N ASN A 28 5.09 -27.09 -2.86
CA ASN A 28 4.87 -27.29 -4.29
C ASN A 28 4.36 -28.69 -4.68
N LYS A 29 4.41 -29.67 -3.74
CA LYS A 29 3.86 -31.02 -3.95
C LYS A 29 2.37 -31.13 -3.66
N ILE A 30 1.75 -30.13 -3.02
CA ILE A 30 0.33 -30.15 -2.69
C ILE A 30 -0.46 -29.52 -3.85
N PRO A 31 -1.25 -30.32 -4.61
CA PRO A 31 -2.08 -29.78 -5.69
C PRO A 31 -3.14 -28.83 -5.08
N GLY A 32 -3.18 -27.59 -5.58
CA GLY A 32 -4.05 -26.52 -5.07
C GLY A 32 -3.31 -25.43 -4.26
N PHE A 33 -2.29 -25.79 -3.48
CA PHE A 33 -1.50 -24.82 -2.70
C PHE A 33 -0.59 -23.96 -3.61
N ARG A 34 -0.17 -24.53 -4.74
CA ARG A 34 0.70 -23.85 -5.72
C ARG A 34 0.07 -22.57 -6.28
N ASN A 35 -1.24 -22.59 -6.54
CA ASN A 35 -1.94 -21.42 -7.09
C ASN A 35 -2.08 -20.32 -6.04
N ILE A 36 -2.42 -20.67 -4.81
CA ILE A 36 -2.54 -19.72 -3.69
C ILE A 36 -1.16 -19.16 -3.33
N TYR A 37 -0.13 -20.00 -3.23
CA TYR A 37 1.23 -19.57 -2.95
C TYR A 37 1.78 -18.63 -4.03
N ASN A 38 1.56 -18.95 -5.30
CA ASN A 38 2.00 -18.10 -6.41
C ASN A 38 1.28 -16.74 -6.44
N VAL A 39 0.00 -16.72 -6.07
CA VAL A 39 -0.75 -15.46 -5.93
C VAL A 39 -0.22 -14.65 -4.75
N LEU A 40 -0.03 -15.27 -3.58
CA LEU A 40 0.53 -14.62 -2.40
C LEU A 40 1.98 -14.17 -2.62
N LYS A 41 2.80 -14.97 -3.30
CA LYS A 41 4.18 -14.60 -3.65
C LYS A 41 4.20 -13.42 -4.62
N LYS A 42 3.37 -13.43 -5.66
CA LYS A 42 3.23 -12.28 -6.58
C LYS A 42 2.73 -11.03 -5.85
N LEU A 43 1.78 -11.17 -4.93
CA LEU A 43 1.33 -10.06 -4.09
C LEU A 43 2.44 -9.56 -3.17
N SER A 44 3.18 -10.46 -2.51
CA SER A 44 4.31 -10.10 -1.65
C SER A 44 5.44 -9.44 -2.44
N ASP A 45 5.81 -10.01 -3.59
CA ASP A 45 6.85 -9.43 -4.47
C ASP A 45 6.40 -8.05 -5.00
N THR A 46 5.12 -7.90 -5.32
CA THR A 46 4.55 -6.61 -5.73
C THR A 46 4.55 -5.61 -4.58
N VAL A 47 4.17 -6.02 -3.37
CA VAL A 47 4.11 -5.14 -2.19
C VAL A 47 5.50 -4.82 -1.64
N LEU A 48 6.43 -5.79 -1.60
CA LEU A 48 7.78 -5.59 -1.04
C LEU A 48 8.71 -4.88 -2.02
N ASN A 49 8.59 -5.14 -3.33
CA ASN A 49 9.39 -4.45 -4.34
C ASN A 49 8.82 -3.08 -4.75
N SER A 50 7.56 -2.83 -4.45
CA SER A 50 6.89 -1.57 -4.74
C SER A 50 6.68 -0.70 -3.50
N SER A 51 7.37 -0.98 -2.40
CA SER A 51 7.26 -0.19 -1.17
C SER A 51 7.64 1.30 -1.32
N THR A 52 8.17 1.71 -2.47
CA THR A 52 8.39 3.13 -2.85
C THR A 52 7.58 3.56 -4.08
N GLU A 53 7.03 2.63 -4.89
CA GLU A 53 6.26 2.97 -6.09
C GLU A 53 4.76 2.58 -6.01
N SER A 54 4.36 1.77 -5.02
CA SER A 54 2.97 1.28 -4.93
C SER A 54 1.98 2.37 -4.57
N PHE A 55 2.40 3.37 -3.81
CA PHE A 55 1.56 4.54 -3.56
C PHE A 55 2.16 5.73 -4.30
N ARG A 56 1.59 6.04 -5.45
CA ARG A 56 2.12 7.10 -6.33
C ARG A 56 1.78 8.49 -5.84
N LYS A 57 0.63 8.67 -5.19
CA LYS A 57 0.09 9.97 -4.81
C LYS A 57 -0.85 9.84 -3.63
N ALA A 58 -0.94 10.91 -2.84
CA ALA A 58 -1.95 11.06 -1.81
C ALA A 58 -3.13 11.89 -2.33
N PHE A 59 -4.33 11.47 -1.96
CA PHE A 59 -5.57 12.13 -2.33
C PHE A 59 -6.40 12.48 -1.12
N LEU A 60 -7.20 13.52 -1.24
CA LEU A 60 -8.27 13.85 -0.32
C LEU A 60 -9.60 13.45 -0.97
N ILE A 61 -10.38 12.62 -0.29
CA ILE A 61 -11.67 12.13 -0.76
C ILE A 61 -12.74 12.26 0.31
N GLN A 62 -14.01 12.27 -0.11
CA GLN A 62 -15.11 12.18 0.82
C GLN A 62 -15.47 10.71 1.07
N TYR A 63 -15.31 10.26 2.32
CA TYR A 63 -15.58 8.87 2.71
C TYR A 63 -15.83 8.79 4.22
N PRO A 64 -16.80 7.99 4.71
CA PRO A 64 -17.77 7.21 3.94
C PRO A 64 -18.93 8.05 3.37
N ASN A 65 -19.10 9.30 3.83
CA ASN A 65 -20.22 10.17 3.46
C ASN A 65 -19.72 11.55 2.99
N LYS A 66 -20.57 12.25 2.27
CA LYS A 66 -20.34 13.66 1.91
C LYS A 66 -20.08 14.52 3.16
N GLY A 67 -19.08 15.39 3.08
CA GLY A 67 -18.68 16.27 4.18
C GLY A 67 -17.62 15.68 5.14
N ILE A 68 -17.37 14.36 5.09
CA ILE A 68 -16.27 13.73 5.84
C ILE A 68 -15.11 13.49 4.87
N TRP A 69 -13.94 14.05 5.22
CA TRP A 69 -12.77 13.99 4.37
C TRP A 69 -11.70 13.08 4.96
N VAL A 70 -11.12 12.22 4.13
CA VAL A 70 -10.05 11.30 4.51
C VAL A 70 -8.89 11.38 3.52
N ILE A 71 -7.69 11.08 4.03
CA ILE A 71 -6.51 10.89 3.19
C ILE A 71 -6.54 9.47 2.67
N ALA A 72 -6.36 9.33 1.36
CA ALA A 72 -6.27 8.06 0.66
C ALA A 72 -5.02 8.02 -0.22
N PHE A 73 -4.53 6.82 -0.51
CA PHE A 73 -3.33 6.60 -1.31
C PHE A 73 -3.69 5.89 -2.60
N GLN A 74 -3.20 6.40 -3.72
CA GLN A 74 -3.41 5.77 -5.01
C GLN A 74 -2.62 4.48 -5.13
N SER A 75 -3.30 3.36 -5.34
CA SER A 75 -2.70 2.06 -5.63
C SER A 75 -2.70 1.71 -7.13
N GLY A 76 -3.39 2.47 -7.95
CA GLY A 76 -3.43 2.30 -9.40
C GLY A 76 -4.64 2.93 -10.07
N ASP A 77 -4.72 2.75 -11.39
CA ASP A 77 -5.92 3.06 -12.16
C ASP A 77 -6.79 1.82 -12.30
N TYR A 78 -8.10 1.98 -12.16
CA TYR A 78 -9.01 0.85 -12.26
C TYR A 78 -9.30 0.49 -13.72
N GLN A 79 -9.15 -0.80 -14.05
CA GLN A 79 -9.38 -1.35 -15.40
C GLN A 79 -10.47 -2.43 -15.45
N GLY A 80 -11.25 -2.57 -14.36
CA GLY A 80 -12.23 -3.63 -14.22
C GLY A 80 -13.64 -3.25 -14.68
N GLU A 81 -14.59 -4.19 -14.49
CA GLU A 81 -15.97 -4.11 -14.91
C GLU A 81 -16.76 -2.95 -14.27
N ALA A 82 -16.39 -2.55 -13.03
CA ALA A 82 -17.08 -1.45 -12.35
C ALA A 82 -17.05 -0.13 -13.13
N LYS A 83 -16.03 0.09 -13.97
CA LYS A 83 -15.97 1.25 -14.88
C LYS A 83 -17.15 1.28 -15.85
N SER A 84 -17.53 0.11 -16.39
CA SER A 84 -18.66 -0.01 -17.32
C SER A 84 -20.01 0.17 -16.61
N ILE A 85 -20.11 -0.30 -15.37
CA ILE A 85 -21.33 -0.20 -14.56
C ILE A 85 -21.59 1.24 -14.12
N ILE A 86 -20.53 1.93 -13.65
CA ILE A 86 -20.63 3.29 -13.12
C ILE A 86 -20.62 4.32 -14.26
N GLY A 87 -20.02 3.99 -15.41
CA GLY A 87 -19.94 4.88 -16.58
C GLY A 87 -18.94 6.01 -16.43
N GLU A 88 -17.99 5.92 -15.47
CA GLU A 88 -17.01 6.96 -15.17
C GLU A 88 -15.61 6.37 -15.03
N GLU A 89 -14.59 7.20 -15.25
CA GLU A 89 -13.20 6.86 -14.97
C GLU A 89 -12.98 6.73 -13.46
N LEU A 90 -12.54 5.55 -13.03
CA LEU A 90 -12.31 5.23 -11.62
C LEU A 90 -10.82 5.17 -11.30
N ILE A 91 -10.51 5.47 -10.05
CA ILE A 91 -9.18 5.35 -9.46
C ILE A 91 -9.21 4.43 -8.25
N ASN A 92 -8.20 3.58 -8.14
CA ASN A 92 -8.00 2.69 -7.00
C ASN A 92 -7.36 3.47 -5.86
N LEU A 93 -8.05 3.54 -4.73
CA LEU A 93 -7.55 4.21 -3.55
C LEU A 93 -7.59 3.29 -2.33
N PHE A 94 -6.56 3.42 -1.51
CA PHE A 94 -6.46 2.79 -0.20
C PHE A 94 -6.65 3.86 0.88
N VAL A 95 -7.65 3.66 1.73
CA VAL A 95 -7.94 4.50 2.90
C VAL A 95 -7.41 3.79 4.13
N PRO A 96 -6.26 4.20 4.70
CA PRO A 96 -5.68 3.52 5.85
C PRO A 96 -6.42 3.83 7.15
N THR A 97 -6.30 2.94 8.13
CA THR A 97 -6.71 3.20 9.51
C THR A 97 -5.64 3.94 10.30
N THR A 98 -6.04 4.60 11.36
CA THR A 98 -5.17 5.34 12.28
C THR A 98 -5.18 4.68 13.67
N PRO A 99 -4.05 4.53 14.34
CA PRO A 99 -2.65 4.87 13.96
C PRO A 99 -1.95 3.79 13.13
N ASN A 100 -2.59 2.63 12.92
CA ASN A 100 -2.02 1.52 12.17
C ASN A 100 -2.41 1.59 10.68
N PRO A 101 -1.50 2.02 9.77
CA PRO A 101 -1.80 2.19 8.36
C PRO A 101 -1.71 0.89 7.54
N THR A 102 -1.42 -0.26 8.19
CA THR A 102 -1.32 -1.56 7.49
C THR A 102 -2.68 -2.17 7.19
N SER A 103 -3.73 -1.69 7.85
CA SER A 103 -5.13 -2.02 7.58
C SER A 103 -5.88 -0.81 7.01
N GLY A 104 -7.03 -1.06 6.38
CA GLY A 104 -7.82 0.02 5.78
C GLY A 104 -8.86 -0.52 4.81
N PHE A 105 -9.38 0.38 3.97
CA PHE A 105 -10.40 0.08 2.98
C PHE A 105 -9.85 0.30 1.57
N PHE A 106 -10.12 -0.65 0.69
CA PHE A 106 -9.96 -0.44 -0.73
C PHE A 106 -11.26 0.18 -1.28
N VAL A 107 -11.13 1.32 -1.93
CA VAL A 107 -12.27 2.05 -2.49
C VAL A 107 -12.02 2.41 -3.96
N LEU A 108 -13.09 2.40 -4.74
CA LEU A 108 -13.12 2.87 -6.11
C LEU A 108 -13.84 4.22 -6.13
N ILE A 109 -13.14 5.26 -6.55
CA ILE A 109 -13.68 6.62 -6.56
C ILE A 109 -13.60 7.18 -7.99
N PRO A 110 -14.64 7.85 -8.49
CA PRO A 110 -14.54 8.61 -9.73
C PRO A 110 -13.37 9.61 -9.65
N LYS A 111 -12.54 9.67 -10.69
CA LYS A 111 -11.37 10.57 -10.71
C LYS A 111 -11.73 12.03 -10.42
N LYS A 112 -12.92 12.46 -10.81
CA LYS A 112 -13.43 13.81 -10.56
C LYS A 112 -13.65 14.13 -9.07
N ASP A 113 -13.90 13.10 -8.24
CA ASP A 113 -14.21 13.22 -6.81
C ASP A 113 -12.96 12.98 -5.92
N ALA A 114 -11.81 12.72 -6.53
CA ALA A 114 -10.53 12.52 -5.86
C ALA A 114 -9.64 13.76 -6.08
N PHE A 115 -9.25 14.43 -5.00
CA PHE A 115 -8.43 15.64 -5.03
C PHE A 115 -6.99 15.29 -4.69
N GLU A 116 -6.10 15.41 -5.65
CA GLU A 116 -4.67 15.17 -5.45
C GLU A 116 -4.08 16.18 -4.46
N LEU A 117 -3.37 15.69 -3.45
CA LEU A 117 -2.65 16.51 -2.48
C LEU A 117 -1.23 16.80 -2.97
N ASP A 118 -0.79 18.04 -2.83
CA ASP A 118 0.60 18.46 -3.16
C ASP A 118 1.53 18.24 -1.95
N ILE A 119 1.53 17.00 -1.43
CA ILE A 119 2.41 16.55 -0.33
C ILE A 119 3.03 15.21 -0.72
N SER A 120 4.16 14.88 -0.14
CA SER A 120 4.77 13.57 -0.32
C SER A 120 3.90 12.46 0.28
N VAL A 121 3.96 11.25 -0.29
CA VAL A 121 3.29 10.08 0.28
C VAL A 121 3.75 9.82 1.71
N GLU A 122 5.04 10.03 1.98
CA GLU A 122 5.62 9.90 3.33
C GLU A 122 4.99 10.87 4.33
N ASP A 123 4.81 12.14 3.94
CA ASP A 123 4.19 13.16 4.80
C ASP A 123 2.70 12.89 5.01
N ALA A 124 2.01 12.38 4.00
CA ALA A 124 0.63 11.93 4.12
C ALA A 124 0.51 10.74 5.11
N PHE A 125 1.44 9.78 5.08
CA PHE A 125 1.48 8.70 6.08
C PHE A 125 1.75 9.22 7.49
N LYS A 126 2.64 10.20 7.68
CA LYS A 126 2.88 10.83 8.99
C LYS A 126 1.60 11.47 9.55
N LEU A 127 0.81 12.15 8.70
CA LEU A 127 -0.49 12.69 9.07
C LEU A 127 -1.44 11.59 9.56
N VAL A 128 -1.56 10.51 8.82
CA VAL A 128 -2.45 9.38 9.15
C VAL A 128 -2.02 8.71 10.45
N ILE A 129 -0.74 8.35 10.60
CA ILE A 129 -0.21 7.66 11.78
C ILE A 129 -0.36 8.53 13.04
N SER A 130 -0.14 9.84 12.91
CA SER A 130 -0.23 10.79 14.02
C SER A 130 -1.65 11.27 14.31
N ALA A 131 -2.67 10.77 13.61
CA ALA A 131 -4.04 11.28 13.70
C ALA A 131 -4.15 12.81 13.47
N GLY A 132 -3.30 13.34 12.57
CA GLY A 132 -3.26 14.76 12.24
C GLY A 132 -2.47 15.65 13.21
N VAL A 133 -1.85 15.08 14.25
CA VAL A 133 -1.04 15.84 15.23
C VAL A 133 0.23 16.39 14.59
N VAL A 134 0.86 15.62 13.72
CA VAL A 134 2.06 16.04 12.98
C VAL A 134 1.64 16.58 11.62
N THR A 135 1.73 17.88 11.44
CA THR A 135 1.43 18.55 10.17
C THR A 135 2.73 18.74 9.37
N PRO A 136 2.81 18.30 8.11
CA PRO A 136 3.98 18.53 7.28
C PRO A 136 4.23 20.03 7.06
N ASN A 137 5.48 20.45 7.13
CA ASN A 137 5.88 21.85 6.93
C ASN A 137 5.72 22.36 5.48
N SER A 138 5.27 21.52 4.55
CA SER A 138 5.27 21.77 3.09
C SER A 138 3.91 21.97 2.45
N VAL A 139 2.87 22.29 3.22
CA VAL A 139 1.57 22.64 2.62
C VAL A 139 1.66 24.04 1.99
N LYS A 140 2.30 24.14 0.82
CA LYS A 140 2.09 25.29 -0.08
C LYS A 140 0.73 25.12 -0.72
N ILE A 141 -0.29 25.72 -0.12
CA ILE A 141 -1.61 25.85 -0.74
C ILE A 141 -1.42 26.68 -2.01
N LYS A 142 -1.31 26.02 -3.16
CA LYS A 142 -1.46 26.71 -4.44
C LYS A 142 -2.89 27.21 -4.52
N GLY A 143 -3.05 28.50 -4.25
CA GLY A 143 -4.34 29.17 -4.27
C GLY A 143 -5.09 28.88 -5.57
N LYS A 144 -6.27 28.27 -5.47
CA LYS A 144 -7.25 28.25 -6.55
C LYS A 144 -7.52 29.70 -6.94
N LYS A 145 -7.09 30.14 -8.14
CA LYS A 145 -7.65 31.35 -8.76
C LYS A 145 -9.16 31.13 -8.88
N LYS A 146 -9.92 31.86 -8.06
CA LYS A 146 -11.37 32.03 -8.28
C LYS A 146 -11.55 32.63 -9.68
N LYS A 147 -12.23 31.91 -10.54
CA LYS A 147 -12.97 32.47 -11.68
C LYS A 147 -14.43 32.47 -11.34
#